data_8bfbea9b0b6083d596851775f5a1e1ea
#
_entry.id   8bfbea9b0b6083d596851775f5a1e1ea
#
_cell.length_a   1.000
_cell.length_b   1.000
_cell.length_c   1.000
_cell.angle_alpha   90.00
_cell.angle_beta   90.00
_cell.angle_gamma   90.00
#
_symmetry.space_group_name_H-M   'P 1'
#
loop_
_entity.id
_entity.type
_entity.pdbx_description
1 polymer ?
#
loop_
_entity_poly.entity_id
_entity_poly.type
_entity_poly.pdbx_seq_one_letter_code
_entity_poly.pdbx_strand_id
1 'polypeptide(L)' 'MYLFSPSTLGFYPIEMKEEYLTNGSLPSDVIEVSDSVRNEYNFAPPEGKQLSSSQNMPVWIDIP' A
#
# COMPACT_ATOMS: atom_id res chain seq x y z
N MET A 1 -10.92 5.22 2.86
CA MET A 1 -9.81 5.35 1.91
C MET A 1 -8.47 5.16 2.59
N TYR A 2 -7.52 4.69 1.86
CA TYR A 2 -6.17 4.45 2.35
C TYR A 2 -5.15 5.09 1.43
N LEU A 3 -3.94 5.26 1.92
CA LEU A 3 -2.80 5.66 1.12
C LEU A 3 -1.92 4.44 0.91
N PHE A 4 -1.47 4.22 -0.31
CA PHE A 4 -0.56 3.13 -0.63
C PHE A 4 0.77 3.69 -1.09
N SER A 5 1.86 3.17 -0.51
CA SER A 5 3.23 3.54 -0.91
C SER A 5 3.82 2.43 -1.76
N PRO A 6 4.06 2.67 -3.06
CA PRO A 6 4.72 1.67 -3.90
C PRO A 6 6.13 1.30 -3.42
N SER A 7 6.85 2.24 -2.83
CA SER A 7 8.24 1.98 -2.40
C SER A 7 8.32 1.10 -1.16
N THR A 8 7.37 1.25 -0.22
CA THR A 8 7.37 0.46 1.01
C THR A 8 6.38 -0.69 0.95
N LEU A 9 5.51 -0.72 -0.06
CA LEU A 9 4.42 -1.69 -0.20
C LEU A 9 3.49 -1.69 1.01
N GLY A 10 3.29 -0.52 1.61
CA GLY A 10 2.50 -0.36 2.82
C GLY A 10 1.23 0.44 2.59
N PHE A 11 0.22 0.16 3.41
CA PHE A 11 -1.04 0.89 3.40
C PHE A 11 -1.14 1.73 4.67
N TYR A 12 -1.59 2.98 4.52
CA TYR A 12 -1.71 3.92 5.62
C TYR A 12 -3.13 4.45 5.65
N PRO A 13 -3.84 4.39 6.82
CA PRO A 13 -5.18 4.97 6.91
C PRO A 13 -5.14 6.47 6.61
N ILE A 14 -6.09 6.95 5.81
CA ILE A 14 -6.08 8.35 5.41
C ILE A 14 -6.32 9.29 6.60
N GLU A 15 -7.09 8.86 7.59
CA GLU A 15 -7.34 9.64 8.80
C GLU A 15 -6.08 9.82 9.66
N MET A 16 -5.06 8.99 9.46
CA MET A 16 -3.78 9.08 10.18
C MET A 16 -2.72 9.85 9.40
N LYS A 17 -3.07 10.38 8.24
CA LYS A 17 -2.12 11.04 7.34
C LYS A 17 -1.35 12.17 8.03
N GLU A 18 -2.06 13.02 8.79
CA GLU A 18 -1.42 14.14 9.45
C GLU A 18 -0.41 13.71 10.50
N GLU A 19 -0.71 12.62 11.22
CA GLU A 19 0.22 12.08 12.21
C GLU A 19 1.50 11.56 11.55
N TYR A 20 1.36 10.85 10.43
CA TYR A 20 2.52 10.38 9.68
C TYR A 20 3.34 11.53 9.13
N LEU A 21 2.69 12.59 8.63
CA LEU A 21 3.38 13.77 8.14
C LEU A 21 4.14 14.48 9.26
N THR A 22 3.51 14.63 10.43
CA THR A 22 4.14 15.28 11.59
C THR A 22 5.35 14.51 12.06
N ASN A 23 5.29 13.18 12.06
CA ASN A 23 6.40 12.32 12.48
C ASN A 23 7.43 12.10 11.38
N GLY A 24 7.18 12.57 10.16
CA GLY A 24 8.08 12.36 9.05
C GLY A 24 8.12 10.92 8.56
N SER A 25 7.08 10.12 8.87
CA SER A 25 7.07 8.70 8.54
C SER A 25 6.19 8.37 7.33
N LEU A 26 5.52 9.37 6.73
CA LEU A 26 4.73 9.13 5.52
C LEU A 26 5.62 9.19 4.28
N PRO A 27 5.70 8.12 3.49
CA PRO A 27 6.46 8.16 2.25
C PRO A 27 5.89 9.22 1.29
N SER A 28 6.77 9.81 0.48
CA SER A 28 6.37 10.86 -0.46
C SER A 28 5.65 10.34 -1.70
N ASP A 29 5.70 9.02 -1.93
CA ASP A 29 5.12 8.38 -3.12
C ASP A 29 3.74 7.79 -2.90
N VAL A 30 3.08 8.13 -1.78
CA VAL A 30 1.76 7.56 -1.47
C VAL A 30 0.71 8.06 -2.45
N ILE A 31 -0.23 7.18 -2.78
CA ILE A 31 -1.40 7.48 -3.61
C ILE A 31 -2.65 7.05 -2.85
N GLU A 32 -3.78 7.66 -3.18
CA GLU A 32 -5.05 7.26 -2.59
C GLU A 32 -5.59 6.01 -3.27
N VAL A 33 -6.01 5.06 -2.47
CA VAL A 33 -6.64 3.82 -2.95
C VAL A 33 -7.94 3.58 -2.20
N SER A 34 -8.86 2.87 -2.81
CA SER A 34 -10.13 2.54 -2.19
C SER A 34 -9.95 1.49 -1.09
N ASP A 35 -10.96 1.40 -0.21
CA ASP A 35 -10.97 0.36 0.82
C ASP A 35 -10.96 -1.04 0.19
N SER A 36 -11.59 -1.21 -0.96
CA SER A 36 -11.59 -2.48 -1.68
C SER A 36 -10.19 -2.90 -2.10
N VAL A 37 -9.40 -1.95 -2.59
CA VAL A 37 -8.02 -2.22 -2.99
C VAL A 37 -7.19 -2.60 -1.76
N ARG A 38 -7.30 -1.83 -0.69
CA ARG A 38 -6.60 -2.15 0.56
C ARG A 38 -6.98 -3.53 1.06
N ASN A 39 -8.25 -3.86 1.07
CA ASN A 39 -8.71 -5.15 1.56
C ASN A 39 -8.21 -6.31 0.70
N GLU A 40 -8.10 -6.11 -0.61
CA GLU A 40 -7.60 -7.13 -1.52
C GLU A 40 -6.12 -7.44 -1.30
N TYR A 41 -5.30 -6.42 -1.04
CA TYR A 41 -3.85 -6.55 -1.01
C TYR A 41 -3.23 -6.50 0.38
N ASN A 42 -4.00 -6.23 1.42
CA ASN A 42 -3.50 -6.11 2.78
C ASN A 42 -3.46 -7.44 3.55
N PHE A 43 -4.05 -8.49 3.00
CA PHE A 43 -4.05 -9.82 3.60
C PHE A 43 -2.85 -10.62 3.11
N ALA A 44 -2.69 -11.83 3.68
CA ALA A 44 -1.61 -12.73 3.28
C ALA A 44 -1.69 -12.99 1.77
N PRO A 45 -0.54 -12.99 1.07
CA PRO A 45 -0.55 -13.23 -0.37
C PRO A 45 -1.09 -14.61 -0.72
N PRO A 46 -1.70 -14.77 -1.90
CA PRO A 46 -2.03 -16.09 -2.40
C PRO A 46 -0.78 -16.95 -2.52
N GLU A 47 -0.95 -18.26 -2.48
CA GLU A 47 0.18 -19.19 -2.60
C GLU A 47 0.95 -18.95 -3.90
N GLY A 48 2.28 -18.85 -3.80
CA GLY A 48 3.14 -18.60 -4.94
C GLY A 48 3.19 -17.15 -5.40
N LYS A 49 2.59 -16.23 -4.65
CA LYS A 49 2.54 -14.81 -5.01
C LYS A 49 3.16 -13.95 -3.91
N GLN A 50 3.57 -12.75 -4.30
CA GLN A 50 4.01 -11.73 -3.36
C GLN A 50 3.50 -10.37 -3.78
N LEU A 51 3.39 -9.47 -2.81
CA LEU A 51 2.93 -8.11 -3.08
C LEU A 51 4.05 -7.32 -3.78
N SER A 52 3.66 -6.59 -4.80
CA SER A 52 4.55 -5.68 -5.50
C SER A 52 3.76 -4.45 -5.94
N SER A 53 4.36 -3.61 -6.75
CA SER A 53 3.67 -2.45 -7.30
C SER A 53 3.92 -2.36 -8.80
N SER A 54 2.90 -1.88 -9.51
CA SER A 54 2.98 -1.60 -10.94
C SER A 54 2.18 -0.34 -11.20
N GLN A 55 2.79 0.64 -11.87
CA GLN A 55 2.16 1.93 -12.16
C GLN A 55 1.59 2.58 -10.88
N ASN A 56 2.35 2.48 -9.79
CA ASN A 56 2.02 3.02 -8.46
C ASN A 56 0.83 2.32 -7.77
N MET A 57 0.34 1.22 -8.32
CA MET A 57 -0.75 0.44 -7.73
C MET A 57 -0.24 -0.89 -7.19
N PRO A 58 -0.87 -1.44 -6.12
CA PRO A 58 -0.48 -2.76 -5.63
C PRO A 58 -0.87 -3.85 -6.61
N VAL A 59 -0.03 -4.86 -6.73
CA VAL A 59 -0.28 -6.02 -7.60
C VAL A 59 0.29 -7.27 -6.94
N TRP A 60 -0.23 -8.42 -7.34
CA TRP A 60 0.37 -9.71 -7.00
C TRP A 60 1.29 -10.14 -8.12
N ILE A 61 2.50 -10.55 -7.78
CA ILE A 61 3.45 -11.11 -8.76
C ILE A 61 3.88 -12.49 -8.32
N ASP A 62 4.36 -13.28 -9.27
CA ASP A 62 4.85 -14.62 -8.96
C ASP A 62 6.15 -14.53 -8.17
N ILE A 63 6.30 -15.42 -7.19
CA ILE A 63 7.55 -15.56 -6.45
C ILE A 63 8.52 -16.34 -7.36
N PRO A 64 9.72 -15.78 -7.62
CA PRO A 64 10.70 -16.47 -8.49
C PRO A 64 11.24 -17.77 -7.88
#